data_3bf2ad08f1529aae14b6837d527e208c
#
_entry.id   3bf2ad08f1529aae14b6837d527e208c
#
_cell.length_a   1.000
_cell.length_b   1.000
_cell.length_c   1.000
_cell.angle_alpha   90.00
_cell.angle_beta   90.00
_cell.angle_gamma   90.00
#
_symmetry.space_group_name_H-M   'P 1'
#
loop_
_entity.id
_entity.type
_entity.pdbx_description
1 polymer ?
#
loop_
_entity_poly.entity_id
_entity_poly.type
_entity_poly.pdbx_seq_one_letter_code
_entity_poly.pdbx_strand_id
1 'polypeptide(L)'
;LFEYLTYKCQHQQRFVVRSMQSRCLEEHAQKLYDYAQALPSVETKALTIPQKGGRKARDVKLDVKYGQVTLKAPANKKEYAGIPVYYVGCLEQGTSKDKLAWHLLTSEPINNVEDAMRIIGYYERRWLIEDFHKVWKSEGTDVESLRLQSKDNLERLSVIYAFVATRLLALRFMKEVDELT
;
A
#
# COMPACT_ATOMS: atom_id res chain seq x y z
N LEU A 1 4.85 12.40 -5.04
CA LEU A 1 5.55 11.29 -4.41
C LEU A 1 6.96 11.68 -3.97
N PHE A 2 7.81 12.25 -4.85
CA PHE A 2 9.21 12.56 -4.53
C PHE A 2 9.33 13.47 -3.29
N GLU A 3 8.63 14.61 -3.26
CA GLU A 3 8.62 15.53 -2.10
C GLU A 3 8.13 14.87 -0.82
N TYR A 4 7.09 14.03 -0.93
CA TYR A 4 6.59 13.27 0.21
C TYR A 4 7.66 12.35 0.79
N LEU A 5 8.38 11.62 -0.07
CA LEU A 5 9.47 10.73 0.37
C LEU A 5 10.63 11.54 0.94
N THR A 6 11.00 12.67 0.30
CA THR A 6 12.03 13.58 0.84
C THR A 6 11.68 14.02 2.25
N TYR A 7 10.45 14.50 2.46
CA TYR A 7 9.97 14.91 3.79
C TYR A 7 10.05 13.76 4.80
N LYS A 8 9.58 12.55 4.42
CA LYS A 8 9.63 11.38 5.29
C LYS A 8 11.06 11.00 5.69
N CYS A 9 11.98 10.98 4.72
CA CYS A 9 13.38 10.68 5.00
C CYS A 9 14.05 11.73 5.89
N GLN A 10 13.82 13.02 5.63
CA GLN A 10 14.37 14.11 6.44
C GLN A 10 13.89 14.05 7.91
N HIS A 11 12.65 13.59 8.15
CA HIS A 11 12.08 13.47 9.50
C HIS A 11 12.20 12.05 10.07
N GLN A 12 13.01 11.17 9.45
CA GLN A 12 13.23 9.78 9.87
C GLN A 12 11.91 8.99 10.08
N GLN A 13 10.90 9.29 9.26
CA GLN A 13 9.59 8.65 9.35
C GLN A 13 9.54 7.41 8.44
N ARG A 14 9.02 6.32 9.00
CA ARG A 14 8.82 5.07 8.27
C ARG A 14 7.69 5.21 7.27
N PHE A 15 7.84 4.54 6.12
CA PHE A 15 6.80 4.50 5.09
C PHE A 15 6.83 3.21 4.28
N VAL A 16 5.66 2.84 3.77
CA VAL A 16 5.46 1.91 2.65
C VAL A 16 4.52 2.59 1.67
N VAL A 17 4.97 2.83 0.45
CA VAL A 17 4.17 3.50 -0.58
C VAL A 17 4.24 2.75 -1.90
N ARG A 18 3.15 2.77 -2.66
CA ARG A 18 3.13 2.22 -4.01
C ARG A 18 3.56 3.28 -5.02
N SER A 19 4.54 2.95 -5.85
CA SER A 19 4.89 3.76 -7.01
C SER A 19 3.96 3.43 -8.17
N MET A 20 3.07 4.35 -8.51
CA MET A 20 2.11 4.22 -9.62
C MET A 20 2.71 4.55 -10.98
N GLN A 21 3.96 5.02 -11.00
CA GLN A 21 4.69 5.39 -12.22
C GLN A 21 6.13 4.89 -12.12
N SER A 22 6.70 4.51 -13.26
CA SER A 22 8.11 4.14 -13.34
C SER A 22 8.99 5.38 -13.13
N ARG A 23 9.81 5.37 -12.08
CA ARG A 23 10.68 6.47 -11.68
C ARG A 23 12.08 6.29 -12.26
N CYS A 24 12.76 7.41 -12.57
CA CYS A 24 14.18 7.37 -12.92
C CYS A 24 15.02 7.04 -11.68
N LEU A 25 16.06 6.26 -11.87
CA LEU A 25 17.03 5.87 -10.85
C LEU A 25 18.35 6.61 -11.08
N GLU A 26 19.14 6.84 -10.03
CA GLU A 26 20.47 7.47 -10.18
C GLU A 26 21.50 6.49 -10.69
N GLU A 27 21.52 5.29 -10.10
CA GLU A 27 22.56 4.29 -10.38
C GLU A 27 22.32 3.53 -11.69
N HIS A 28 21.13 3.66 -12.28
CA HIS A 28 20.72 2.90 -13.46
C HIS A 28 20.21 3.80 -14.57
N ALA A 29 20.63 3.54 -15.80
CA ALA A 29 20.02 4.16 -16.98
C ALA A 29 18.53 3.76 -17.15
N GLN A 30 18.16 2.63 -16.53
CA GLN A 30 16.79 2.08 -16.55
C GLN A 30 15.90 2.80 -15.54
N LYS A 31 14.60 2.77 -15.82
CA LYS A 31 13.58 3.20 -14.85
C LYS A 31 13.25 2.07 -13.87
N LEU A 32 12.59 2.43 -12.77
CA LEU A 32 12.21 1.52 -11.68
C LEU A 32 11.53 0.23 -12.15
N TYR A 33 10.61 0.31 -13.12
CA TYR A 33 9.87 -0.88 -13.57
C TYR A 33 10.74 -1.82 -14.40
N ASP A 34 11.65 -1.26 -15.23
CA ASP A 34 12.61 -2.06 -16.02
C ASP A 34 13.63 -2.73 -15.07
N TYR A 35 14.13 -1.99 -14.09
CA TYR A 35 14.96 -2.53 -13.03
C TYR A 35 14.25 -3.68 -12.29
N ALA A 36 13.00 -3.50 -11.91
CA ALA A 36 12.19 -4.50 -11.24
C ALA A 36 12.00 -5.78 -12.08
N GLN A 37 11.84 -5.65 -13.40
CA GLN A 37 11.75 -6.82 -14.29
C GLN A 37 13.07 -7.61 -14.30
N ALA A 38 14.20 -6.93 -14.26
CA ALA A 38 15.53 -7.56 -14.30
C ALA A 38 15.91 -8.26 -12.97
N LEU A 39 15.28 -7.90 -11.85
CA LEU A 39 15.53 -8.56 -10.57
C LEU A 39 15.10 -10.02 -10.59
N PRO A 40 15.85 -10.93 -9.95
CA PRO A 40 15.41 -12.32 -9.78
C PRO A 40 14.16 -12.40 -8.91
N SER A 41 13.30 -13.37 -9.17
CA SER A 41 12.24 -13.76 -8.24
C SER A 41 12.86 -14.53 -7.08
N VAL A 42 12.58 -14.09 -5.86
CA VAL A 42 13.11 -14.71 -4.64
C VAL A 42 12.07 -15.60 -3.95
N GLU A 43 10.79 -15.36 -4.23
CA GLU A 43 9.67 -16.11 -3.67
C GLU A 43 8.46 -15.98 -4.61
N THR A 44 7.50 -16.89 -4.47
CA THR A 44 6.21 -16.82 -5.18
C THR A 44 5.07 -16.77 -4.18
N LYS A 45 4.27 -15.71 -4.25
CA LYS A 45 3.10 -15.51 -3.41
C LYS A 45 1.83 -15.84 -4.20
N ALA A 46 1.01 -16.75 -3.69
CA ALA A 46 -0.35 -16.95 -4.19
C ALA A 46 -1.28 -15.87 -3.65
N LEU A 47 -2.17 -15.36 -4.48
CA LEU A 47 -3.17 -14.36 -4.11
C LEU A 47 -4.47 -14.62 -4.87
N THR A 48 -5.60 -14.64 -4.15
CA THR A 48 -6.93 -14.64 -4.75
C THR A 48 -7.41 -13.21 -4.94
N ILE A 49 -7.61 -12.81 -6.20
CA ILE A 49 -8.20 -11.51 -6.54
C ILE A 49 -9.71 -11.68 -6.53
N PRO A 50 -10.45 -10.98 -5.64
CA PRO A 50 -11.90 -11.12 -5.57
C PRO A 50 -12.57 -10.56 -6.81
N GLN A 51 -13.79 -10.99 -7.05
CA GLN A 51 -14.64 -10.42 -8.10
C GLN A 51 -14.87 -8.94 -7.85
N LYS A 52 -14.66 -8.12 -8.88
CA LYS A 52 -14.94 -6.68 -8.84
C LYS A 52 -15.50 -6.20 -10.18
N GLY A 53 -16.69 -5.62 -10.14
CA GLY A 53 -17.40 -5.20 -11.35
C GLY A 53 -17.66 -6.39 -12.27
N GLY A 54 -17.40 -6.27 -13.59
CA GLY A 54 -17.57 -7.35 -14.56
C GLY A 54 -16.45 -8.40 -14.58
N ARG A 55 -15.42 -8.30 -13.69
CA ARG A 55 -14.27 -9.22 -13.64
C ARG A 55 -14.54 -10.35 -12.66
N LYS A 56 -14.36 -11.60 -13.10
CA LYS A 56 -14.46 -12.79 -12.24
C LYS A 56 -13.32 -12.84 -11.22
N ALA A 57 -13.58 -13.47 -10.08
CA ALA A 57 -12.52 -13.84 -9.14
C ALA A 57 -11.49 -14.74 -9.85
N ARG A 58 -10.21 -14.58 -9.49
CA ARG A 58 -9.13 -15.39 -10.06
C ARG A 58 -7.97 -15.57 -9.08
N ASP A 59 -7.36 -16.72 -9.12
CA ASP A 59 -6.13 -16.98 -8.39
C ASP A 59 -4.93 -16.62 -9.26
N VAL A 60 -3.98 -15.94 -8.67
CA VAL A 60 -2.77 -15.47 -9.34
C VAL A 60 -1.53 -15.85 -8.53
N LYS A 61 -0.42 -16.03 -9.25
CA LYS A 61 0.90 -16.19 -8.64
C LYS A 61 1.69 -14.91 -8.89
N LEU A 62 2.26 -14.36 -7.84
CA LEU A 62 3.03 -13.13 -7.86
C LEU A 62 4.49 -13.45 -7.57
N ASP A 63 5.38 -13.04 -8.46
CA ASP A 63 6.82 -13.05 -8.21
C ASP A 63 7.17 -11.96 -7.22
N VAL A 64 7.78 -12.34 -6.10
CA VAL A 64 8.32 -11.42 -5.11
C VAL A 64 9.77 -11.12 -5.48
N LYS A 65 10.07 -9.82 -5.54
CA LYS A 65 11.39 -9.30 -5.88
C LYS A 65 11.73 -8.16 -4.94
N TYR A 66 12.99 -7.98 -4.60
CA TYR A 66 13.41 -6.82 -3.82
C TYR A 66 14.82 -6.35 -4.19
N GLY A 67 15.12 -5.12 -3.85
CA GLY A 67 16.43 -4.51 -4.05
C GLY A 67 16.51 -3.13 -3.43
N GLN A 68 17.69 -2.51 -3.51
CA GLN A 68 17.90 -1.15 -3.07
C GLN A 68 18.09 -0.26 -4.29
N VAL A 69 17.50 0.94 -4.29
CA VAL A 69 17.58 1.90 -5.40
C VAL A 69 17.62 3.32 -4.88
N THR A 70 18.25 4.22 -5.62
CA THR A 70 18.18 5.66 -5.37
C THR A 70 17.27 6.31 -6.42
N LEU A 71 16.15 6.86 -5.95
CA LEU A 71 15.23 7.58 -6.82
C LEU A 71 15.86 8.91 -7.24
N LYS A 72 15.97 9.14 -8.54
CA LYS A 72 16.48 10.39 -9.08
C LYS A 72 15.49 11.52 -8.87
N ALA A 73 16.00 12.71 -8.52
CA ALA A 73 15.18 13.91 -8.43
C ALA A 73 14.54 14.25 -9.78
N PRO A 74 13.27 14.73 -9.79
CA PRO A 74 12.63 15.21 -11.02
C PRO A 74 13.40 16.35 -11.65
N ALA A 75 13.32 16.48 -12.98
CA ALA A 75 14.06 17.50 -13.75
C ALA A 75 13.78 18.95 -13.31
N ASN A 76 12.59 19.21 -12.77
CA ASN A 76 12.17 20.51 -12.24
C ASN A 76 12.54 20.71 -10.76
N LYS A 77 13.30 19.79 -10.16
CA LYS A 77 13.71 19.79 -8.73
C LYS A 77 15.15 19.32 -8.57
N LYS A 78 16.03 19.85 -9.41
CA LYS A 78 17.45 19.48 -9.47
C LYS A 78 18.23 19.85 -8.20
N GLU A 79 17.68 20.72 -7.37
CA GLU A 79 18.22 21.12 -6.07
C GLU A 79 18.14 20.01 -5.01
N TYR A 80 17.34 18.98 -5.24
CA TYR A 80 17.23 17.86 -4.32
C TYR A 80 18.22 16.73 -4.70
N ALA A 81 18.83 16.16 -3.69
CA ALA A 81 19.57 14.90 -3.84
C ALA A 81 18.62 13.73 -4.12
N GLY A 82 19.14 12.66 -4.69
CA GLY A 82 18.40 11.42 -4.84
C GLY A 82 17.99 10.83 -3.49
N ILE A 83 16.94 10.01 -3.50
CA ILE A 83 16.39 9.40 -2.30
C ILE A 83 16.69 7.91 -2.30
N PRO A 84 17.59 7.41 -1.42
CA PRO A 84 17.81 5.98 -1.26
C PRO A 84 16.59 5.35 -0.59
N VAL A 85 16.07 4.27 -1.20
CA VAL A 85 14.91 3.52 -0.70
C VAL A 85 15.09 2.04 -0.99
N TYR A 86 14.38 1.21 -0.25
CA TYR A 86 14.23 -0.19 -0.58
C TYR A 86 13.01 -0.39 -1.47
N TYR A 87 13.18 -1.25 -2.47
CA TYR A 87 12.14 -1.64 -3.41
C TYR A 87 11.67 -3.05 -3.10
N VAL A 88 10.34 -3.25 -3.10
CA VAL A 88 9.71 -4.57 -3.06
C VAL A 88 8.68 -4.66 -4.17
N GLY A 89 8.83 -5.64 -5.05
CA GLY A 89 7.91 -5.93 -6.15
C GLY A 89 7.07 -7.16 -5.90
N CYS A 90 5.78 -7.07 -6.20
CA CYS A 90 4.88 -8.21 -6.35
C CYS A 90 4.31 -8.17 -7.77
N LEU A 91 4.82 -9.00 -8.65
CA LEU A 91 4.53 -8.93 -10.08
C LEU A 91 3.83 -10.23 -10.54
N GLU A 92 2.62 -10.11 -11.08
CA GLU A 92 1.86 -11.26 -11.56
C GLU A 92 2.57 -11.96 -12.72
N GLN A 93 2.70 -13.28 -12.62
CA GLN A 93 3.24 -14.15 -13.66
C GLN A 93 2.30 -14.22 -14.88
N GLY A 94 2.84 -14.63 -16.03
CA GLY A 94 2.05 -14.86 -17.26
C GLY A 94 2.00 -13.65 -18.20
N THR A 95 1.07 -13.65 -19.16
CA THR A 95 0.97 -12.68 -20.27
C THR A 95 -0.32 -11.86 -20.30
N SER A 96 -1.13 -11.90 -19.23
CA SER A 96 -2.39 -11.16 -19.15
C SER A 96 -2.18 -9.64 -19.33
N LYS A 97 -3.10 -8.97 -20.04
CA LYS A 97 -3.07 -7.52 -20.21
C LYS A 97 -3.33 -6.75 -18.91
N ASP A 98 -4.12 -7.33 -18.00
CA ASP A 98 -4.54 -6.74 -16.71
C ASP A 98 -3.76 -7.35 -15.53
N LYS A 99 -2.44 -7.43 -15.65
CA LYS A 99 -1.58 -7.98 -14.59
C LYS A 99 -1.60 -7.13 -13.34
N LEU A 100 -1.67 -7.80 -12.19
CA LEU A 100 -1.40 -7.16 -10.92
C LEU A 100 0.10 -6.87 -10.81
N ALA A 101 0.45 -5.61 -10.53
CA ALA A 101 1.81 -5.22 -10.24
C ALA A 101 1.83 -4.24 -9.08
N TRP A 102 2.50 -4.64 -8.01
CA TRP A 102 2.79 -3.76 -6.88
C TRP A 102 4.26 -3.43 -6.89
N HIS A 103 4.57 -2.17 -7.13
CA HIS A 103 5.90 -1.60 -7.02
C HIS A 103 5.93 -0.78 -5.73
N LEU A 104 6.43 -1.37 -4.65
CA LEU A 104 6.46 -0.76 -3.32
C LEU A 104 7.83 -0.14 -3.05
N LEU A 105 7.82 1.03 -2.44
CA LEU A 105 8.99 1.74 -1.95
C LEU A 105 8.87 1.88 -0.44
N THR A 106 9.94 1.62 0.28
CA THR A 106 9.96 1.68 1.74
C THR A 106 11.27 2.24 2.28
N SER A 107 11.20 2.86 3.46
CA SER A 107 12.37 3.21 4.27
C SER A 107 12.89 2.04 5.10
N GLU A 108 12.11 0.94 5.20
CA GLU A 108 12.50 -0.23 5.98
C GLU A 108 13.59 -1.04 5.26
N PRO A 109 14.69 -1.37 5.93
CA PRO A 109 15.70 -2.25 5.36
C PRO A 109 15.13 -3.61 4.95
N ILE A 110 15.51 -4.08 3.76
CA ILE A 110 15.13 -5.39 3.23
C ILE A 110 16.42 -6.20 3.04
N ASN A 111 16.67 -7.14 3.93
CA ASN A 111 17.86 -7.96 3.93
C ASN A 111 17.58 -9.40 3.46
N ASN A 112 16.33 -9.83 3.52
CA ASN A 112 15.88 -11.20 3.22
C ASN A 112 14.44 -11.22 2.70
N VAL A 113 13.96 -12.41 2.38
CA VAL A 113 12.60 -12.64 1.86
C VAL A 113 11.53 -12.31 2.90
N GLU A 114 11.78 -12.61 4.18
CA GLU A 114 10.87 -12.35 5.28
C GLU A 114 10.61 -10.85 5.46
N ASP A 115 11.63 -10.02 5.31
CA ASP A 115 11.50 -8.57 5.32
C ASP A 115 10.61 -8.09 4.16
N ALA A 116 10.84 -8.61 2.94
CA ALA A 116 10.05 -8.27 1.77
C ALA A 116 8.57 -8.68 1.97
N MET A 117 8.32 -9.89 2.49
CA MET A 117 6.97 -10.39 2.78
C MET A 117 6.28 -9.55 3.86
N ARG A 118 7.02 -9.06 4.87
CA ARG A 118 6.48 -8.14 5.87
C ARG A 118 6.01 -6.83 5.25
N ILE A 119 6.78 -6.25 4.32
CA ILE A 119 6.38 -5.02 3.60
C ILE A 119 5.14 -5.26 2.74
N ILE A 120 5.05 -6.40 2.06
CA ILE A 120 3.87 -6.79 1.30
C ILE A 120 2.66 -6.89 2.23
N GLY A 121 2.80 -7.54 3.39
CA GLY A 121 1.74 -7.65 4.39
C GLY A 121 1.28 -6.27 4.94
N TYR A 122 2.18 -5.31 5.11
CA TYR A 122 1.78 -3.94 5.45
C TYR A 122 0.97 -3.29 4.34
N TYR A 123 1.35 -3.49 3.08
CA TYR A 123 0.62 -2.93 1.95
C TYR A 123 -0.75 -3.59 1.76
N GLU A 124 -0.87 -4.87 1.97
CA GLU A 124 -2.16 -5.60 1.93
C GLU A 124 -3.15 -5.03 2.96
N ARG A 125 -2.69 -4.69 4.14
CA ARG A 125 -3.53 -4.07 5.19
C ARG A 125 -4.02 -2.66 4.86
N ARG A 126 -3.53 -2.04 3.79
CA ARG A 126 -4.02 -0.73 3.33
C ARG A 126 -5.54 -0.71 3.09
N TRP A 127 -6.11 -1.86 2.70
CA TRP A 127 -7.56 -1.95 2.49
C TRP A 127 -8.38 -1.78 3.75
N LEU A 128 -7.83 -2.02 4.92
CA LEU A 128 -8.51 -1.82 6.20
C LEU A 128 -8.99 -0.38 6.39
N ILE A 129 -8.29 0.61 5.83
CA ILE A 129 -8.72 2.01 5.90
C ILE A 129 -9.97 2.27 5.04
N GLU A 130 -10.10 1.57 3.91
CA GLU A 130 -11.28 1.67 3.05
C GLU A 130 -12.51 1.04 3.74
N ASP A 131 -12.32 -0.13 4.36
CA ASP A 131 -13.36 -0.78 5.18
C ASP A 131 -13.74 0.09 6.38
N PHE A 132 -12.77 0.70 7.05
CA PHE A 132 -13.03 1.64 8.13
C PHE A 132 -13.89 2.81 7.65
N HIS A 133 -13.52 3.45 6.54
CA HIS A 133 -14.32 4.54 5.99
C HIS A 133 -15.73 4.11 5.59
N LYS A 134 -15.88 2.91 5.06
CA LYS A 134 -17.18 2.35 4.70
C LYS A 134 -18.09 2.18 5.92
N VAL A 135 -17.56 1.58 7.00
CA VAL A 135 -18.31 1.42 8.26
C VAL A 135 -18.61 2.77 8.90
N TRP A 136 -17.63 3.68 8.90
CA TRP A 136 -17.79 5.00 9.52
C TRP A 136 -18.78 5.90 8.77
N LYS A 137 -18.79 5.83 7.43
CA LYS A 137 -19.63 6.71 6.60
C LYS A 137 -21.06 6.19 6.41
N SER A 138 -21.27 4.90 6.26
CA SER A 138 -22.56 4.38 5.80
C SER A 138 -23.06 3.13 6.51
N GLU A 139 -22.23 2.13 6.79
CA GLU A 139 -22.70 0.81 7.23
C GLU A 139 -22.85 0.65 8.75
N GLY A 140 -22.18 1.47 9.54
CA GLY A 140 -22.14 1.30 10.99
C GLY A 140 -22.55 2.51 11.79
N THR A 141 -22.16 3.71 11.38
CA THR A 141 -22.37 4.94 12.13
C THR A 141 -23.00 6.06 11.33
N ASP A 142 -22.96 5.98 10.00
CA ASP A 142 -23.58 6.94 9.06
C ASP A 142 -23.24 8.42 9.40
N VAL A 143 -21.96 8.71 9.57
CA VAL A 143 -21.50 10.04 9.99
C VAL A 143 -21.85 11.13 8.97
N GLU A 144 -22.04 10.77 7.70
CA GLU A 144 -22.40 11.73 6.63
C GLU A 144 -23.87 12.20 6.71
N SER A 145 -24.75 11.46 7.40
CA SER A 145 -26.16 11.85 7.62
C SER A 145 -26.36 12.81 8.79
N LEU A 146 -25.31 13.06 9.58
CA LEU A 146 -25.41 13.91 10.76
C LEU A 146 -25.77 15.35 10.40
N ARG A 147 -26.89 15.83 10.96
CA ARG A 147 -27.39 17.21 10.79
C ARG A 147 -27.25 17.99 12.09
N LEU A 148 -26.01 18.17 12.56
CA LEU A 148 -25.76 18.96 13.76
C LEU A 148 -25.48 20.42 13.40
N GLN A 149 -26.08 21.35 14.13
CA GLN A 149 -25.94 22.79 13.90
C GLN A 149 -24.61 23.34 14.44
N SER A 150 -24.00 22.67 15.43
CA SER A 150 -22.75 23.09 16.04
C SER A 150 -21.57 22.31 15.46
N LYS A 151 -20.55 23.03 15.01
CA LYS A 151 -19.28 22.45 14.55
C LYS A 151 -18.62 21.57 15.63
N ASP A 152 -18.57 22.06 16.87
CA ASP A 152 -17.96 21.34 17.99
C ASP A 152 -18.67 20.02 18.29
N ASN A 153 -20.01 20.00 18.20
CA ASN A 153 -20.79 18.80 18.41
C ASN A 153 -20.57 17.81 17.26
N LEU A 154 -20.44 18.31 16.02
CA LEU A 154 -20.13 17.48 14.86
C LEU A 154 -18.75 16.82 15.00
N GLU A 155 -17.74 17.59 15.40
CA GLU A 155 -16.38 17.08 15.63
C GLU A 155 -16.36 16.00 16.73
N ARG A 156 -16.99 16.26 17.89
CA ARG A 156 -17.07 15.30 18.99
C ARG A 156 -17.77 14.01 18.58
N LEU A 157 -18.92 14.12 17.92
CA LEU A 157 -19.66 12.95 17.49
C LEU A 157 -18.94 12.17 16.40
N SER A 158 -18.24 12.84 15.47
CA SER A 158 -17.41 12.21 14.47
C SER A 158 -16.29 11.36 15.09
N VAL A 159 -15.66 11.85 16.16
CA VAL A 159 -14.64 11.08 16.91
C VAL A 159 -15.26 9.87 17.59
N ILE A 160 -16.40 10.02 18.26
CA ILE A 160 -17.13 8.90 18.89
C ILE A 160 -17.46 7.84 17.85
N TYR A 161 -17.99 8.23 16.70
CA TYR A 161 -18.33 7.32 15.62
C TYR A 161 -17.09 6.63 15.01
N ALA A 162 -15.94 7.31 14.97
CA ALA A 162 -14.68 6.67 14.55
C ALA A 162 -14.27 5.55 15.52
N PHE A 163 -14.44 5.73 16.82
CA PHE A 163 -14.22 4.66 17.81
C PHE A 163 -15.20 3.51 17.64
N VAL A 164 -16.48 3.80 17.41
CA VAL A 164 -17.49 2.76 17.17
C VAL A 164 -17.15 1.97 15.90
N ALA A 165 -16.80 2.65 14.80
CA ALA A 165 -16.39 2.01 13.55
C ALA A 165 -15.18 1.09 13.74
N THR A 166 -14.18 1.55 14.51
CA THR A 166 -12.99 0.73 14.84
C THR A 166 -13.38 -0.54 15.61
N ARG A 167 -14.31 -0.44 16.56
CA ARG A 167 -14.80 -1.60 17.33
C ARG A 167 -15.59 -2.57 16.48
N LEU A 168 -16.45 -2.08 15.59
CA LEU A 168 -17.23 -2.92 14.68
C LEU A 168 -16.31 -3.70 13.74
N LEU A 169 -15.27 -3.06 13.20
CA LEU A 169 -14.27 -3.74 12.40
C LEU A 169 -13.49 -4.80 13.19
N ALA A 170 -13.07 -4.47 14.41
CA ALA A 170 -12.37 -5.43 15.26
C ALA A 170 -13.23 -6.68 15.53
N LEU A 171 -14.51 -6.52 15.82
CA LEU A 171 -15.44 -7.63 16.01
C LEU A 171 -15.63 -8.48 14.75
N ARG A 172 -15.70 -7.83 13.58
CA ARG A 172 -15.78 -8.54 12.30
C ARG A 172 -14.56 -9.42 12.05
N PHE A 173 -13.35 -8.89 12.28
CA PHE A 173 -12.12 -9.66 12.10
C PHE A 173 -11.97 -10.78 13.12
N MET A 174 -12.41 -10.60 14.36
CA MET A 174 -12.43 -11.68 15.36
C MET A 174 -13.32 -12.84 14.90
N LYS A 175 -14.52 -12.54 14.40
CA LYS A 175 -15.43 -13.56 13.88
C LYS A 175 -14.84 -14.32 12.69
N GLU A 176 -14.18 -13.62 11.75
CA GLU A 176 -13.51 -14.25 10.61
C GLU A 176 -12.37 -15.20 11.06
N VAL A 177 -11.69 -14.93 12.17
CA VAL A 177 -10.66 -15.80 12.76
C VAL A 177 -11.31 -17.04 13.39
N ASP A 178 -12.41 -16.87 14.14
CA ASP A 178 -13.10 -17.98 14.82
C ASP A 178 -13.76 -18.96 13.82
N GLU A 179 -14.16 -18.49 12.63
CA GLU A 179 -14.73 -19.34 11.56
C GLU A 179 -13.64 -20.14 10.78
N LEU A 180 -12.36 -19.82 10.96
CA LEU A 180 -11.21 -20.47 10.31
C LEU A 180 -10.50 -21.49 11.23
N THR A 181 -10.89 -21.59 12.51
CA THR A 181 -10.39 -22.54 13.50
C THR A 181 -11.38 -23.67 13.76
#